data_fc3c14378575affd198629dc33d5a1c6
#
_entry.id   fc3c14378575affd198629dc33d5a1c6
#
_cell.length_a   1.000
_cell.length_b   1.000
_cell.length_c   1.000
_cell.angle_alpha   90.00
_cell.angle_beta   90.00
_cell.angle_gamma   90.00
#
_symmetry.space_group_name_H-M   'P 1'
#
loop_
_entity.id
_entity.type
_entity.pdbx_description
1 polymer ?
#
loop_
_entity_poly.entity_id
_entity_poly.type
_entity_poly.pdbx_seq_one_letter_code
_entity_poly.pdbx_strand_id
1 'polypeptide(L)'
;MSSKIRPIQDDMVIVGRAQTMLMTDQYDPEKDTFSLQFQAIDSLRDGEVMMVCSNGSVRAALWGELLSTAAIHRGARGAVVDGMVRDVGLIRKLKFPVFAGGVMPVSSKGRVYAVDYGCPVMMGGVMVYPGDLVVADLDGIVVVPERIAEKAVEKALEVVSLEKNTREELRNGAGLYDVYKKYGAV
;
A
#
# COMPACT_ATOMS: atom_id res chain seq x y z
N MET A 1 -4.02 4.08 7.87
CA MET A 1 -4.90 3.07 7.22
C MET A 1 -5.19 1.94 8.20
N SER A 2 -6.22 1.12 7.98
CA SER A 2 -6.60 0.01 8.87
C SER A 2 -5.41 -0.92 9.16
N SER A 3 -5.24 -1.31 10.43
CA SER A 3 -4.20 -2.25 10.87
C SER A 3 -4.42 -3.69 10.36
N LYS A 4 -5.55 -3.96 9.70
CA LYS A 4 -5.82 -5.26 9.07
C LYS A 4 -5.08 -5.46 7.75
N ILE A 5 -4.67 -4.37 7.08
CA ILE A 5 -3.89 -4.45 5.83
C ILE A 5 -2.43 -4.51 6.23
N ARG A 6 -1.78 -5.63 5.93
CA ARG A 6 -0.42 -5.96 6.37
C ARG A 6 0.46 -6.40 5.22
N PRO A 7 1.79 -6.24 5.32
CA PRO A 7 2.68 -6.77 4.32
C PRO A 7 2.58 -8.31 4.28
N ILE A 8 2.66 -8.90 3.11
CA ILE A 8 2.69 -10.37 2.97
C ILE A 8 4.05 -10.97 3.34
N GLN A 9 5.04 -10.14 3.64
CA GLN A 9 6.35 -10.47 4.18
C GLN A 9 6.89 -9.27 4.95
N ASP A 10 7.48 -9.49 6.11
CA ASP A 10 7.80 -8.44 7.10
C ASP A 10 8.81 -7.38 6.63
N ASP A 11 9.68 -7.70 5.69
CA ASP A 11 10.68 -6.78 5.14
C ASP A 11 10.20 -5.93 3.96
N MET A 12 8.91 -6.06 3.60
CA MET A 12 8.33 -5.26 2.53
C MET A 12 8.11 -3.82 2.94
N VAL A 13 8.59 -2.90 2.11
CA VAL A 13 8.42 -1.45 2.25
C VAL A 13 7.93 -0.87 0.94
N ILE A 14 6.98 0.06 1.01
CA ILE A 14 6.46 0.82 -0.13
C ILE A 14 6.67 2.31 0.11
N VAL A 15 7.20 3.00 -0.89
CA VAL A 15 7.17 4.46 -0.99
C VAL A 15 6.86 4.82 -2.45
N GLY A 16 5.75 5.51 -2.69
CA GLY A 16 5.37 5.89 -4.05
C GLY A 16 4.08 6.70 -4.11
N ARG A 17 3.65 7.04 -5.33
CA ARG A 17 2.41 7.78 -5.59
C ARG A 17 1.25 6.83 -5.82
N ALA A 18 0.12 7.10 -5.23
CA ALA A 18 -1.08 6.28 -5.38
C ALA A 18 -1.61 6.32 -6.81
N GLN A 19 -1.78 5.16 -7.44
CA GLN A 19 -2.70 4.92 -8.54
C GLN A 19 -3.81 4.02 -8.02
N THR A 20 -5.06 4.43 -8.18
CA THR A 20 -6.20 3.79 -7.51
C THR A 20 -7.01 2.93 -8.47
N MET A 21 -7.59 1.85 -7.94
CA MET A 21 -8.54 1.00 -8.64
C MET A 21 -9.67 0.61 -7.70
N LEU A 22 -10.91 0.86 -8.14
CA LEU A 22 -12.12 0.47 -7.42
C LEU A 22 -12.63 -0.86 -7.96
N MET A 23 -12.81 -1.83 -7.09
CA MET A 23 -13.38 -3.14 -7.40
C MET A 23 -14.63 -3.41 -6.57
N THR A 24 -15.52 -4.26 -7.06
CA THR A 24 -16.72 -4.69 -6.35
C THR A 24 -17.07 -6.14 -6.64
N ASP A 25 -17.91 -6.71 -5.79
CA ASP A 25 -18.43 -8.04 -5.97
C ASP A 25 -19.27 -8.16 -7.25
N GLN A 26 -19.16 -9.30 -7.93
CA GLN A 26 -19.87 -9.65 -9.15
C GLN A 26 -20.76 -10.86 -8.92
N TYR A 27 -21.95 -10.81 -9.49
CA TYR A 27 -22.94 -11.88 -9.43
C TYR A 27 -23.43 -12.31 -10.82
N ASP A 28 -22.99 -11.61 -11.87
CA ASP A 28 -23.24 -11.94 -13.26
C ASP A 28 -22.01 -12.66 -13.84
N PRO A 29 -22.10 -13.97 -14.16
CA PRO A 29 -20.96 -14.74 -14.66
C PRO A 29 -20.50 -14.34 -16.06
N GLU A 30 -21.38 -13.71 -16.85
CA GLU A 30 -21.07 -13.26 -18.20
C GLU A 30 -20.36 -11.89 -18.25
N LYS A 31 -20.32 -11.18 -17.12
CA LYS A 31 -19.66 -9.89 -17.04
C LYS A 31 -18.15 -10.06 -17.14
N ASP A 32 -17.52 -9.20 -17.94
CA ASP A 32 -16.06 -9.14 -18.04
C ASP A 32 -15.43 -8.81 -16.68
N THR A 33 -14.56 -9.69 -16.24
CA THR A 33 -13.87 -9.56 -14.95
C THR A 33 -12.57 -8.76 -15.08
N PHE A 34 -11.88 -8.80 -16.22
CA PHE A 34 -10.46 -8.48 -16.25
C PHE A 34 -10.09 -7.25 -17.08
N SER A 35 -10.85 -6.89 -18.10
CA SER A 35 -10.42 -5.85 -19.06
C SER A 35 -10.08 -4.53 -18.37
N LEU A 36 -10.93 -4.03 -17.48
CA LEU A 36 -10.68 -2.77 -16.79
C LEU A 36 -9.55 -2.89 -15.75
N GLN A 37 -9.44 -4.05 -15.07
CA GLN A 37 -8.34 -4.34 -14.16
C GLN A 37 -6.99 -4.32 -14.89
N PHE A 38 -6.91 -4.93 -16.07
CA PHE A 38 -5.68 -4.95 -16.87
C PHE A 38 -5.32 -3.57 -17.39
N GLN A 39 -6.31 -2.79 -17.85
CA GLN A 39 -6.09 -1.39 -18.23
C GLN A 39 -5.54 -0.55 -17.07
N ALA A 40 -6.06 -0.75 -15.86
CA ALA A 40 -5.54 -0.07 -14.67
C ALA A 40 -4.06 -0.42 -14.41
N ILE A 41 -3.67 -1.70 -14.54
CA ILE A 41 -2.27 -2.13 -14.41
C ILE A 41 -1.40 -1.54 -15.54
N ASP A 42 -1.91 -1.56 -16.76
CA ASP A 42 -1.19 -1.03 -17.93
C ASP A 42 -1.01 0.49 -17.89
N SER A 43 -1.87 1.21 -17.16
CA SER A 43 -1.78 2.67 -16.94
C SER A 43 -0.74 3.09 -15.90
N LEU A 44 -0.18 2.14 -15.13
CA LEU A 44 0.83 2.42 -14.12
C LEU A 44 2.07 3.09 -14.70
N ARG A 45 2.62 4.03 -13.95
CA ARG A 45 3.84 4.77 -14.26
C ARG A 45 4.94 4.44 -13.25
N ASP A 46 6.18 4.71 -13.62
CA ASP A 46 7.30 4.53 -12.69
C ASP A 46 7.10 5.32 -11.40
N GLY A 47 7.35 4.68 -10.26
CA GLY A 47 7.18 5.26 -8.94
C GLY A 47 5.77 5.17 -8.36
N GLU A 48 4.77 4.66 -9.09
CA GLU A 48 3.42 4.51 -8.57
C GLU A 48 3.22 3.25 -7.73
N VAL A 49 2.19 3.28 -6.90
CA VAL A 49 1.70 2.19 -6.04
C VAL A 49 0.26 1.89 -6.42
N MET A 50 -0.06 0.66 -6.78
CA MET A 50 -1.44 0.28 -7.07
C MET A 50 -2.23 0.10 -5.78
N MET A 51 -3.23 0.96 -5.59
CA MET A 51 -4.16 0.94 -4.45
C MET A 51 -5.46 0.26 -4.89
N VAL A 52 -5.65 -1.00 -4.51
CA VAL A 52 -6.80 -1.82 -4.90
C VAL A 52 -7.85 -1.80 -3.82
N CYS A 53 -8.93 -1.06 -4.04
CA CYS A 53 -10.06 -0.93 -3.13
C CYS A 53 -11.20 -1.87 -3.51
N SER A 54 -11.59 -2.76 -2.59
CA SER A 54 -12.73 -3.66 -2.74
C SER A 54 -13.73 -3.55 -1.60
N ASN A 55 -13.58 -2.53 -0.75
CA ASN A 55 -14.32 -2.41 0.52
C ASN A 55 -14.18 -3.66 1.42
N GLY A 56 -13.01 -4.29 1.41
CA GLY A 56 -12.72 -5.46 2.23
C GLY A 56 -13.37 -6.76 1.74
N SER A 57 -13.68 -6.88 0.45
CA SER A 57 -14.25 -8.13 -0.08
C SER A 57 -13.32 -9.32 0.20
N VAL A 58 -13.94 -10.39 0.70
CA VAL A 58 -13.28 -11.68 0.98
C VAL A 58 -13.72 -12.77 0.01
N ARG A 59 -14.41 -12.43 -1.08
CA ARG A 59 -14.96 -13.42 -2.03
C ARG A 59 -13.92 -14.01 -2.97
N ALA A 60 -12.86 -13.27 -3.25
CA ALA A 60 -11.80 -13.69 -4.17
C ALA A 60 -10.50 -12.95 -3.92
N ALA A 61 -9.40 -13.51 -4.40
CA ALA A 61 -8.13 -12.81 -4.48
C ALA A 61 -8.15 -11.80 -5.63
N LEU A 62 -7.84 -10.54 -5.33
CA LEU A 62 -7.88 -9.40 -6.24
C LEU A 62 -6.54 -9.16 -6.91
N TRP A 63 -5.47 -9.70 -6.33
CA TRP A 63 -4.09 -9.55 -6.75
C TRP A 63 -3.35 -10.88 -6.70
N GLY A 64 -2.36 -11.05 -7.57
CA GLY A 64 -1.54 -12.24 -7.64
C GLY A 64 -0.23 -12.01 -8.39
N GLU A 65 0.50 -13.08 -8.66
CA GLU A 65 1.83 -13.03 -9.25
C GLU A 65 1.86 -12.35 -10.63
N LEU A 66 0.94 -12.70 -11.53
CA LEU A 66 0.93 -12.13 -12.90
C LEU A 66 0.71 -10.61 -12.90
N LEU A 67 -0.16 -10.09 -12.02
CA LEU A 67 -0.36 -8.65 -11.88
C LEU A 67 0.88 -7.98 -11.27
N SER A 68 1.55 -8.64 -10.31
CA SER A 68 2.82 -8.17 -9.74
C SER A 68 3.91 -8.08 -10.81
N THR A 69 4.03 -9.09 -11.66
CA THR A 69 4.99 -9.12 -12.78
C THR A 69 4.73 -7.98 -13.77
N ALA A 70 3.47 -7.77 -14.16
CA ALA A 70 3.08 -6.67 -15.02
C ALA A 70 3.37 -5.29 -14.39
N ALA A 71 3.03 -5.13 -13.11
CA ALA A 71 3.27 -3.89 -12.37
C ALA A 71 4.77 -3.56 -12.23
N ILE A 72 5.62 -4.55 -11.98
CA ILE A 72 7.09 -4.41 -11.96
C ILE A 72 7.58 -3.86 -13.30
N HIS A 73 7.09 -4.41 -14.40
CA HIS A 73 7.51 -3.97 -15.75
C HIS A 73 7.11 -2.51 -16.04
N ARG A 74 6.05 -2.01 -15.41
CA ARG A 74 5.62 -0.61 -15.47
C ARG A 74 6.38 0.31 -14.49
N GLY A 75 7.28 -0.22 -13.66
CA GLY A 75 8.04 0.55 -12.66
C GLY A 75 7.26 0.80 -11.37
N ALA A 76 6.16 0.09 -11.12
CA ALA A 76 5.41 0.24 -9.87
C ALA A 76 6.24 -0.15 -8.65
N ARG A 77 6.06 0.57 -7.54
CA ARG A 77 6.77 0.38 -6.27
C ARG A 77 6.12 -0.68 -5.36
N GLY A 78 4.90 -1.10 -5.66
CA GLY A 78 4.19 -2.09 -4.89
C GLY A 78 2.68 -2.04 -5.12
N ALA A 79 1.97 -2.85 -4.35
CA ALA A 79 0.51 -2.85 -4.33
C ALA A 79 -0.04 -2.91 -2.90
N VAL A 80 -1.12 -2.17 -2.65
CA VAL A 80 -1.90 -2.22 -1.41
C VAL A 80 -3.30 -2.67 -1.76
N VAL A 81 -3.76 -3.75 -1.15
CA VAL A 81 -5.05 -4.40 -1.45
C VAL A 81 -5.86 -4.50 -0.16
N ASP A 82 -7.01 -3.84 -0.08
CA ASP A 82 -7.88 -3.94 1.11
C ASP A 82 -8.73 -5.23 1.14
N GLY A 83 -8.41 -6.17 0.29
CA GLY A 83 -9.02 -7.49 0.18
C GLY A 83 -7.98 -8.60 0.21
N MET A 84 -8.29 -9.72 -0.45
CA MET A 84 -7.46 -10.91 -0.47
C MET A 84 -6.49 -10.93 -1.65
N VAL A 85 -5.33 -11.59 -1.44
CA VAL A 85 -4.33 -11.84 -2.50
C VAL A 85 -4.02 -13.33 -2.61
N ARG A 86 -3.42 -13.75 -3.74
CA ARG A 86 -2.97 -15.12 -3.97
C ARG A 86 -1.51 -15.14 -4.46
N ASP A 87 -0.98 -16.34 -4.70
CA ASP A 87 0.36 -16.59 -5.24
C ASP A 87 1.49 -15.98 -4.39
N VAL A 88 1.28 -15.85 -3.08
CA VAL A 88 2.18 -15.17 -2.13
C VAL A 88 3.61 -15.69 -2.21
N GLY A 89 3.79 -17.01 -2.35
CA GLY A 89 5.12 -17.60 -2.49
C GLY A 89 5.88 -17.14 -3.74
N LEU A 90 5.16 -16.88 -4.84
CA LEU A 90 5.75 -16.37 -6.09
C LEU A 90 6.01 -14.85 -5.98
N ILE A 91 5.06 -14.09 -5.43
CA ILE A 91 5.24 -12.63 -5.19
C ILE A 91 6.47 -12.35 -4.31
N ARG A 92 6.67 -13.14 -3.25
CA ARG A 92 7.88 -13.05 -2.39
C ARG A 92 9.17 -13.27 -3.18
N LYS A 93 9.20 -14.23 -4.11
CA LYS A 93 10.36 -14.47 -5.00
C LYS A 93 10.63 -13.30 -5.94
N LEU A 94 9.59 -12.62 -6.42
CA LEU A 94 9.71 -11.39 -7.21
C LEU A 94 10.23 -10.20 -6.39
N LYS A 95 10.20 -10.27 -5.05
CA LYS A 95 10.51 -9.15 -4.14
C LYS A 95 9.65 -7.91 -4.41
N PHE A 96 8.44 -8.10 -4.92
CA PHE A 96 7.49 -7.03 -5.16
C PHE A 96 6.67 -6.78 -3.90
N PRO A 97 6.72 -5.58 -3.30
CA PRO A 97 6.01 -5.32 -2.06
C PRO A 97 4.51 -5.35 -2.26
N VAL A 98 3.82 -6.19 -1.48
CA VAL A 98 2.36 -6.28 -1.46
C VAL A 98 1.87 -6.26 -0.03
N PHE A 99 0.89 -5.38 0.23
CA PHE A 99 0.16 -5.29 1.48
C PHE A 99 -1.29 -5.71 1.24
N ALA A 100 -1.84 -6.57 2.08
CA ALA A 100 -3.16 -7.17 1.85
C ALA A 100 -3.96 -7.34 3.13
N GLY A 101 -5.28 -7.44 3.00
CA GLY A 101 -6.20 -7.80 4.08
C GLY A 101 -6.13 -9.30 4.44
N GLY A 102 -5.57 -10.14 3.55
CA GLY A 102 -5.41 -11.57 3.78
C GLY A 102 -5.02 -12.34 2.51
N VAL A 103 -4.97 -13.65 2.64
CA VAL A 103 -4.54 -14.56 1.56
C VAL A 103 -5.62 -15.61 1.29
N MET A 104 -5.91 -15.87 0.01
CA MET A 104 -6.80 -16.96 -0.40
C MET A 104 -6.51 -17.41 -1.85
N PRO A 105 -6.77 -18.69 -2.22
CA PRO A 105 -6.44 -19.18 -3.57
C PRO A 105 -7.53 -18.92 -4.62
N VAL A 106 -8.67 -18.32 -4.26
CA VAL A 106 -9.85 -18.20 -5.12
C VAL A 106 -9.64 -17.08 -6.16
N SER A 107 -9.84 -17.39 -7.45
CA SER A 107 -9.76 -16.40 -8.53
C SER A 107 -10.90 -15.38 -8.49
N SER A 108 -10.62 -14.13 -8.89
CA SER A 108 -11.61 -13.07 -9.08
C SER A 108 -12.60 -13.32 -10.22
N LYS A 109 -12.28 -14.21 -11.17
CA LYS A 109 -13.14 -14.51 -12.33
C LYS A 109 -14.57 -14.85 -11.89
N GLY A 110 -15.55 -14.07 -12.38
CA GLY A 110 -16.96 -14.23 -12.07
C GLY A 110 -17.35 -13.91 -10.62
N ARG A 111 -16.47 -13.29 -9.83
CA ARG A 111 -16.71 -12.99 -8.40
C ARG A 111 -16.50 -11.55 -8.01
N VAL A 112 -15.49 -10.93 -8.58
CA VAL A 112 -15.11 -9.52 -8.33
C VAL A 112 -14.61 -8.93 -9.64
N TYR A 113 -14.93 -7.67 -9.94
CA TYR A 113 -14.46 -6.99 -11.15
C TYR A 113 -14.09 -5.53 -10.84
N ALA A 114 -13.25 -4.93 -11.66
CA ALA A 114 -12.94 -3.50 -11.56
C ALA A 114 -14.10 -2.66 -12.10
N VAL A 115 -14.48 -1.64 -11.35
CA VAL A 115 -15.54 -0.67 -11.71
C VAL A 115 -14.95 0.57 -12.35
N ASP A 116 -13.81 1.03 -11.80
CA ASP A 116 -13.12 2.24 -12.24
C ASP A 116 -11.66 2.24 -11.75
N TYR A 117 -10.83 3.09 -12.34
CA TYR A 117 -9.48 3.36 -11.87
C TYR A 117 -9.11 4.83 -12.06
N GLY A 118 -8.10 5.30 -11.33
CA GLY A 118 -7.75 6.72 -11.31
C GLY A 118 -8.83 7.59 -10.63
N CYS A 119 -9.73 7.00 -9.85
CA CYS A 119 -10.78 7.65 -9.09
C CYS A 119 -10.47 7.67 -7.58
N PRO A 120 -10.98 8.62 -6.79
CA PRO A 120 -10.87 8.58 -5.34
C PRO A 120 -11.50 7.32 -4.75
N VAL A 121 -10.82 6.68 -3.76
CA VAL A 121 -11.32 5.47 -3.10
C VAL A 121 -11.23 5.59 -1.58
N MET A 122 -12.21 5.02 -0.86
CA MET A 122 -12.15 4.85 0.59
C MET A 122 -11.56 3.48 0.91
N MET A 123 -10.32 3.44 1.40
CA MET A 123 -9.58 2.21 1.58
C MET A 123 -9.02 2.09 3.00
N GLY A 124 -9.37 1.03 3.70
CA GLY A 124 -8.93 0.82 5.08
C GLY A 124 -9.23 2.01 6.01
N GLY A 125 -10.37 2.68 5.83
CA GLY A 125 -10.81 3.83 6.62
C GLY A 125 -10.14 5.17 6.25
N VAL A 126 -9.40 5.23 5.16
CA VAL A 126 -8.71 6.44 4.67
C VAL A 126 -9.14 6.74 3.24
N MET A 127 -9.48 8.00 2.96
CA MET A 127 -9.69 8.46 1.58
C MET A 127 -8.34 8.56 0.88
N VAL A 128 -8.22 7.94 -0.28
CA VAL A 128 -7.02 7.94 -1.12
C VAL A 128 -7.36 8.54 -2.47
N TYR A 129 -6.61 9.54 -2.88
CA TYR A 129 -6.71 10.15 -4.20
C TYR A 129 -5.53 9.70 -5.06
N PRO A 130 -5.71 9.58 -6.40
CA PRO A 130 -4.58 9.43 -7.30
C PRO A 130 -3.54 10.53 -7.06
N GLY A 131 -2.25 10.17 -7.00
CA GLY A 131 -1.15 11.10 -6.72
C GLY A 131 -0.78 11.25 -5.24
N ASP A 132 -1.61 10.83 -4.28
CA ASP A 132 -1.26 10.86 -2.86
C ASP A 132 0.02 10.06 -2.58
N LEU A 133 0.86 10.55 -1.68
CA LEU A 133 2.06 9.82 -1.26
C LEU A 133 1.68 8.68 -0.31
N VAL A 134 2.09 7.48 -0.66
CA VAL A 134 1.92 6.27 0.14
C VAL A 134 3.25 5.84 0.72
N VAL A 135 3.30 5.66 2.03
CA VAL A 135 4.43 5.06 2.75
C VAL A 135 3.90 3.88 3.56
N ALA A 136 4.48 2.71 3.37
CA ALA A 136 4.05 1.50 4.06
C ALA A 136 5.24 0.63 4.45
N ASP A 137 5.19 0.11 5.65
CA ASP A 137 6.15 -0.82 6.24
C ASP A 137 5.46 -1.81 7.19
N LEU A 138 6.24 -2.51 7.99
CA LEU A 138 5.72 -3.49 8.96
C LEU A 138 4.76 -2.88 9.98
N ASP A 139 4.90 -1.61 10.34
CA ASP A 139 4.03 -0.94 11.31
C ASP A 139 2.67 -0.58 10.71
N GLY A 140 2.61 -0.29 9.41
CA GLY A 140 1.36 0.02 8.74
C GLY A 140 1.50 0.88 7.50
N ILE A 141 0.40 1.54 7.12
CA ILE A 141 0.31 2.31 5.87
C ILE A 141 -0.15 3.73 6.20
N VAL A 142 0.65 4.70 5.78
CA VAL A 142 0.35 6.13 5.84
C VAL A 142 0.06 6.63 4.42
N VAL A 143 -0.99 7.44 4.28
CA VAL A 143 -1.32 8.15 3.05
C VAL A 143 -1.26 9.64 3.34
N VAL A 144 -0.45 10.35 2.58
CA VAL A 144 -0.27 11.79 2.70
C VAL A 144 -0.83 12.47 1.46
N PRO A 145 -1.82 13.37 1.61
CA PRO A 145 -2.39 14.09 0.47
C PRO A 145 -1.29 14.79 -0.36
N GLU A 146 -1.37 14.66 -1.69
CA GLU A 146 -0.36 15.19 -2.61
C GLU A 146 0.00 16.65 -2.33
N ARG A 147 -1.01 17.50 -2.07
CA ARG A 147 -0.85 18.95 -1.83
C ARG A 147 0.02 19.31 -0.62
N ILE A 148 0.25 18.38 0.31
CA ILE A 148 1.07 18.61 1.50
C ILE A 148 2.24 17.64 1.60
N ALA A 149 2.44 16.77 0.61
CA ALA A 149 3.41 15.67 0.70
C ALA A 149 4.84 16.17 0.91
N GLU A 150 5.28 17.17 0.16
CA GLU A 150 6.61 17.75 0.27
C GLU A 150 6.87 18.28 1.68
N LYS A 151 5.97 19.14 2.18
CA LYS A 151 6.07 19.72 3.53
C LYS A 151 6.03 18.66 4.63
N ALA A 152 5.22 17.61 4.44
CA ALA A 152 5.13 16.52 5.40
C ALA A 152 6.44 15.70 5.45
N VAL A 153 7.06 15.45 4.29
CA VAL A 153 8.36 14.77 4.20
C VAL A 153 9.47 15.61 4.84
N GLU A 154 9.55 16.90 4.55
CA GLU A 154 10.50 17.81 5.18
C GLU A 154 10.40 17.76 6.70
N LYS A 155 9.16 17.86 7.23
CA LYS A 155 8.92 17.81 8.67
C LYS A 155 9.30 16.46 9.29
N ALA A 156 9.00 15.36 8.60
CA ALA A 156 9.39 14.02 9.04
C ALA A 156 10.92 13.86 9.11
N LEU A 157 11.66 14.39 8.14
CA LEU A 157 13.13 14.35 8.14
C LEU A 157 13.74 15.16 9.28
N GLU A 158 13.15 16.31 9.64
CA GLU A 158 13.55 17.08 10.82
C GLU A 158 13.41 16.21 12.10
N VAL A 159 12.25 15.56 12.27
CA VAL A 159 11.99 14.70 13.44
C VAL A 159 12.98 13.52 13.50
N VAL A 160 13.20 12.83 12.38
CA VAL A 160 14.17 11.72 12.28
C VAL A 160 15.57 12.16 12.68
N SER A 161 15.96 13.38 12.30
CA SER A 161 17.27 13.95 12.71
C SER A 161 17.38 14.14 14.22
N LEU A 162 16.33 14.64 14.88
CA LEU A 162 16.27 14.79 16.34
C LEU A 162 16.27 13.43 17.06
N GLU A 163 15.49 12.49 16.56
CA GLU A 163 15.43 11.13 17.10
C GLU A 163 16.78 10.39 17.01
N LYS A 164 17.59 10.67 16.00
CA LYS A 164 18.95 10.09 15.91
C LYS A 164 19.81 10.48 17.11
N ASN A 165 19.80 11.74 17.48
CA ASN A 165 20.54 12.23 18.66
C ASN A 165 19.95 11.67 19.97
N THR A 166 18.61 11.66 20.09
CA THR A 166 17.89 11.03 21.19
C THR A 166 18.32 9.58 21.38
N ARG A 167 18.32 8.80 20.32
CA ARG A 167 18.68 7.38 20.34
C ARG A 167 20.14 7.14 20.76
N GLU A 168 21.04 8.00 20.34
CA GLU A 168 22.45 7.93 20.70
C GLU A 168 22.68 8.20 22.19
N GLU A 169 22.07 9.24 22.76
CA GLU A 169 22.15 9.55 24.19
C GLU A 169 21.52 8.44 25.04
N LEU A 170 20.37 7.89 24.64
CA LEU A 170 19.74 6.76 25.33
C LEU A 170 20.62 5.51 25.32
N ARG A 171 21.29 5.20 24.21
CA ARG A 171 22.27 4.09 24.14
C ARG A 171 23.46 4.27 25.06
N ASN A 172 23.83 5.54 25.34
CA ASN A 172 24.88 5.91 26.28
C ASN A 172 24.41 5.97 27.75
N GLY A 173 23.15 5.57 28.02
CA GLY A 173 22.60 5.47 29.39
C GLY A 173 21.98 6.75 29.93
N ALA A 174 21.73 7.75 29.10
CA ALA A 174 21.01 8.96 29.51
C ALA A 174 19.55 8.64 29.91
N GLY A 175 19.00 9.39 30.86
CA GLY A 175 17.61 9.24 31.28
C GLY A 175 16.63 9.66 30.18
N LEU A 176 15.60 8.84 29.91
CA LEU A 176 14.60 9.10 28.87
C LEU A 176 13.93 10.48 29.04
N TYR A 177 13.57 10.86 30.26
CA TYR A 177 12.93 12.13 30.54
C TYR A 177 13.84 13.34 30.28
N ASP A 178 15.12 13.24 30.60
CA ASP A 178 16.09 14.31 30.37
C ASP A 178 16.36 14.52 28.88
N VAL A 179 16.47 13.42 28.13
CA VAL A 179 16.63 13.44 26.67
C VAL A 179 15.38 14.02 26.00
N TYR A 180 14.18 13.64 26.45
CA TYR A 180 12.92 14.23 25.97
C TYR A 180 12.86 15.74 26.20
N LYS A 181 13.24 16.23 27.39
CA LYS A 181 13.30 17.67 27.67
C LYS A 181 14.26 18.41 26.72
N LYS A 182 15.36 17.77 26.36
CA LYS A 182 16.41 18.36 25.54
C LYS A 182 16.03 18.45 24.05
N TYR A 183 15.40 17.41 23.50
CA TYR A 183 15.14 17.30 22.07
C TYR A 183 13.67 17.44 21.66
N GLY A 184 12.74 17.27 22.61
CA GLY A 184 11.30 17.35 22.34
C GLY A 184 10.76 16.22 21.45
N ALA A 185 11.60 15.23 21.14
CA ALA A 185 11.27 14.08 20.31
C ALA A 185 11.73 12.78 21.00
N VAL A 186 10.82 11.82 21.09
CA VAL A 186 11.07 10.45 21.58
C VAL A 186 10.36 9.48 20.65
#